data_bcc04c912bf7860a5fd9e654daba6b6e
#
_entry.id   bcc04c912bf7860a5fd9e654daba6b6e
#
_cell.length_a   1.000
_cell.length_b   1.000
_cell.length_c   1.000
_cell.angle_alpha   90.00
_cell.angle_beta   90.00
_cell.angle_gamma   90.00
#
_symmetry.space_group_name_H-M   'P 1'
#
loop_
_entity.id
_entity.type
_entity.pdbx_description
1 polymer ?
#
loop_
_entity_poly.entity_id
_entity_poly.type
_entity_poly.pdbx_seq_one_letter_code
_entity_poly.pdbx_strand_id
1 'polypeptide(L)'
;MKKTVYTKFILAYFLFALFGFLVVATFISRAVTNLVTETEAQNLYKEAIYIADTYASDLYTSETSLETVKKQLDSLDIYLNSTLWIINPSGLIVLSSDMPIDVDNPVTVEGFSSADNAEHYYRIGTFYNSFEENVLSVIAPITNDFQVLGYVVIHKNISDIVDLSSKILNISYYLLIILFVLS
;
A
#
# COMPACT_ATOMS: atom_id res chain seq x y z
N MET A 1 12.31 -34.81 47.57
CA MET A 1 12.73 -33.39 47.41
C MET A 1 13.46 -33.06 46.12
N LYS A 2 14.28 -33.92 45.51
CA LYS A 2 15.01 -33.60 44.24
C LYS A 2 14.12 -33.38 43.01
N LYS A 3 12.97 -34.07 42.92
CA LYS A 3 12.03 -33.90 41.77
C LYS A 3 11.42 -32.51 41.67
N THR A 4 11.16 -31.83 42.79
CA THR A 4 10.52 -30.50 42.80
C THR A 4 11.44 -29.38 42.32
N VAL A 5 12.74 -29.48 42.56
CA VAL A 5 13.74 -28.50 42.08
C VAL A 5 13.92 -28.64 40.57
N TYR A 6 14.04 -29.86 40.09
CA TYR A 6 14.17 -30.16 38.67
C TYR A 6 12.97 -29.65 37.83
N THR A 7 11.75 -29.88 38.35
CA THR A 7 10.52 -29.40 37.74
C THR A 7 10.47 -27.84 37.65
N LYS A 8 10.95 -27.17 38.70
CA LYS A 8 11.02 -25.70 38.72
C LYS A 8 12.01 -25.17 37.69
N PHE A 9 13.14 -25.82 37.50
CA PHE A 9 14.13 -25.43 36.46
C PHE A 9 13.55 -25.62 35.05
N ILE A 10 12.91 -26.77 34.77
CA ILE A 10 12.28 -27.02 33.47
C ILE A 10 11.18 -25.97 33.21
N LEU A 11 10.34 -25.67 34.21
CA LEU A 11 9.30 -24.68 34.08
C LEU A 11 9.88 -23.27 33.82
N ALA A 12 10.92 -22.88 34.52
CA ALA A 12 11.59 -21.61 34.35
C ALA A 12 12.21 -21.48 32.94
N TYR A 13 12.89 -22.54 32.47
CA TYR A 13 13.45 -22.60 31.11
C TYR A 13 12.37 -22.49 30.04
N PHE A 14 11.28 -23.24 30.20
CA PHE A 14 10.15 -23.19 29.28
C PHE A 14 9.51 -21.80 29.22
N LEU A 15 9.28 -21.15 30.35
CA LEU A 15 8.74 -19.79 30.42
C LEU A 15 9.68 -18.77 29.76
N PHE A 16 10.99 -18.89 29.98
CA PHE A 16 11.99 -18.02 29.35
C PHE A 16 12.02 -18.20 27.84
N ALA A 17 11.99 -19.45 27.38
CA ALA A 17 11.96 -19.77 25.96
C ALA A 17 10.66 -19.28 25.29
N LEU A 18 9.50 -19.46 25.96
CA LEU A 18 8.21 -18.95 25.48
C LEU A 18 8.21 -17.41 25.39
N PHE A 19 8.73 -16.73 26.41
CA PHE A 19 8.86 -15.28 26.41
C PHE A 19 9.76 -14.80 25.26
N GLY A 20 10.92 -15.41 25.08
CA GLY A 20 11.85 -15.13 23.99
C GLY A 20 11.18 -15.33 22.62
N PHE A 21 10.43 -16.42 22.45
CA PHE A 21 9.67 -16.69 21.24
C PHE A 21 8.63 -15.58 20.95
N LEU A 22 7.85 -15.15 21.95
CA LEU A 22 6.85 -14.09 21.78
C LEU A 22 7.50 -12.75 21.39
N VAL A 23 8.62 -12.38 21.99
CA VAL A 23 9.36 -11.17 21.68
C VAL A 23 9.84 -11.20 20.22
N VAL A 24 10.50 -12.28 19.83
CA VAL A 24 11.04 -12.47 18.47
C VAL A 24 9.90 -12.49 17.43
N ALA A 25 8.82 -13.22 17.70
CA ALA A 25 7.65 -13.29 16.82
C ALA A 25 7.01 -11.91 16.60
N THR A 26 6.86 -11.12 17.67
CA THR A 26 6.30 -9.76 17.56
C THR A 26 7.21 -8.84 16.76
N PHE A 27 8.53 -8.92 16.98
CA PHE A 27 9.50 -8.12 16.24
C PHE A 27 9.51 -8.47 14.75
N ILE A 28 9.57 -9.76 14.41
CA ILE A 28 9.54 -10.25 13.03
C ILE A 28 8.24 -9.82 12.35
N SER A 29 7.09 -9.94 13.03
CA SER A 29 5.80 -9.54 12.47
C SER A 29 5.81 -8.08 11.99
N ARG A 30 6.24 -7.17 12.85
CA ARG A 30 6.33 -5.75 12.49
C ARG A 30 7.32 -5.48 11.36
N ALA A 31 8.50 -6.10 11.42
CA ALA A 31 9.52 -5.92 10.40
C ALA A 31 9.06 -6.41 9.02
N VAL A 32 8.41 -7.57 8.95
CA VAL A 32 7.88 -8.14 7.71
C VAL A 32 6.75 -7.26 7.15
N THR A 33 5.79 -6.87 7.98
CA THR A 33 4.67 -6.02 7.51
C THR A 33 5.17 -4.68 6.98
N ASN A 34 6.09 -4.03 7.67
CA ASN A 34 6.67 -2.76 7.20
C ASN A 34 7.43 -2.95 5.89
N LEU A 35 8.26 -4.00 5.78
CA LEU A 35 9.02 -4.27 4.56
C LEU A 35 8.11 -4.55 3.36
N VAL A 36 7.07 -5.36 3.55
CA VAL A 36 6.10 -5.67 2.48
C VAL A 36 5.36 -4.42 2.05
N THR A 37 4.90 -3.61 3.02
CA THR A 37 4.19 -2.35 2.71
C THR A 37 5.08 -1.36 1.96
N GLU A 38 6.33 -1.18 2.39
CA GLU A 38 7.28 -0.29 1.73
C GLU A 38 7.63 -0.78 0.32
N THR A 39 7.84 -2.08 0.16
CA THR A 39 8.14 -2.69 -1.14
C THR A 39 6.96 -2.51 -2.10
N GLU A 40 5.73 -2.72 -1.62
CA GLU A 40 4.53 -2.51 -2.43
C GLU A 40 4.35 -1.03 -2.80
N ALA A 41 4.56 -0.11 -1.86
CA ALA A 41 4.52 1.33 -2.14
C ALA A 41 5.54 1.73 -3.22
N GLN A 42 6.77 1.21 -3.16
CA GLN A 42 7.80 1.48 -4.17
C GLN A 42 7.41 0.93 -5.55
N ASN A 43 6.82 -0.26 -5.61
CA ASN A 43 6.39 -0.86 -6.87
C ASN A 43 5.23 -0.07 -7.48
N LEU A 44 4.21 0.24 -6.69
CA LEU A 44 3.08 1.07 -7.15
C LEU A 44 3.52 2.48 -7.56
N TYR A 45 4.53 3.06 -6.90
CA TYR A 45 5.06 4.36 -7.27
C TYR A 45 5.74 4.35 -8.65
N LYS A 46 6.48 3.29 -8.97
CA LYS A 46 7.05 3.13 -10.32
C LYS A 46 5.98 3.02 -11.38
N GLU A 47 4.91 2.26 -11.09
CA GLU A 47 3.76 2.16 -11.99
C GLU A 47 3.03 3.51 -12.12
N ALA A 48 2.84 4.25 -11.02
CA ALA A 48 2.22 5.57 -11.06
C ALA A 48 3.01 6.57 -11.91
N ILE A 49 4.36 6.56 -11.81
CA ILE A 49 5.22 7.36 -12.68
C ILE A 49 5.07 6.92 -14.14
N TYR A 50 5.09 5.61 -14.40
CA TYR A 50 4.93 5.11 -15.77
C TYR A 50 3.58 5.54 -16.38
N ILE A 51 2.50 5.47 -15.61
CA ILE A 51 1.16 5.92 -16.03
C ILE A 51 1.16 7.44 -16.27
N ALA A 52 1.80 8.21 -15.37
CA ALA A 52 1.89 9.65 -15.47
C ALA A 52 2.59 10.07 -16.78
N ASP A 53 3.71 9.43 -17.11
CA ASP A 53 4.52 9.77 -18.28
C ASP A 53 3.92 9.24 -19.59
N THR A 54 3.30 8.05 -19.56
CA THR A 54 2.90 7.36 -20.81
C THR A 54 1.45 7.65 -21.20
N TYR A 55 0.55 7.81 -20.25
CA TYR A 55 -0.88 7.92 -20.52
C TYR A 55 -1.49 9.24 -20.05
N ALA A 56 -1.11 9.71 -18.88
CA ALA A 56 -1.74 10.86 -18.29
C ALA A 56 -1.21 12.19 -18.85
N SER A 57 0.06 12.26 -19.28
CA SER A 57 0.61 13.45 -19.94
C SER A 57 -0.12 13.77 -21.24
N ASP A 58 -0.42 12.74 -22.06
CA ASP A 58 -1.10 12.88 -23.34
C ASP A 58 -2.54 13.40 -23.19
N LEU A 59 -3.16 13.16 -22.05
CA LEU A 59 -4.48 13.68 -21.72
C LEU A 59 -4.48 15.21 -21.63
N TYR A 60 -3.43 15.79 -21.06
CA TYR A 60 -3.30 17.24 -20.89
C TYR A 60 -2.77 17.95 -22.15
N THR A 61 -2.11 17.23 -23.04
CA THR A 61 -1.66 17.73 -24.35
C THR A 61 -2.73 17.61 -25.44
N SER A 62 -3.89 17.03 -25.13
CA SER A 62 -4.98 16.76 -26.08
C SER A 62 -4.61 15.79 -27.20
N GLU A 63 -3.59 14.96 -26.99
CA GLU A 63 -3.17 13.94 -27.96
C GLU A 63 -4.00 12.67 -27.87
N THR A 64 -4.71 12.47 -26.75
CA THR A 64 -5.57 11.30 -26.52
C THR A 64 -6.92 11.67 -25.91
N SER A 65 -7.90 10.78 -26.02
CA SER A 65 -9.23 10.99 -25.46
C SER A 65 -9.32 10.44 -24.02
N LEU A 66 -10.20 11.07 -23.20
CA LEU A 66 -10.54 10.58 -21.84
C LEU A 66 -10.94 9.10 -21.85
N GLU A 67 -11.72 8.67 -22.85
CA GLU A 67 -12.19 7.28 -22.97
C GLU A 67 -11.04 6.29 -23.23
N THR A 68 -10.04 6.71 -24.01
CA THR A 68 -8.87 5.86 -24.26
C THR A 68 -8.05 5.68 -22.99
N VAL A 69 -7.77 6.75 -22.26
CA VAL A 69 -7.04 6.69 -21.00
C VAL A 69 -7.85 5.91 -19.94
N LYS A 70 -9.18 6.10 -19.87
CA LYS A 70 -10.05 5.35 -18.99
C LYS A 70 -9.92 3.84 -19.19
N LYS A 71 -9.97 3.36 -20.44
CA LYS A 71 -9.80 1.93 -20.75
C LYS A 71 -8.45 1.37 -20.32
N GLN A 72 -7.41 2.19 -20.42
CA GLN A 72 -6.07 1.82 -19.94
C GLN A 72 -6.03 1.73 -18.42
N LEU A 73 -6.61 2.73 -17.70
CA LEU A 73 -6.74 2.69 -16.25
C LEU A 73 -7.54 1.48 -15.77
N ASP A 74 -8.66 1.15 -16.43
CA ASP A 74 -9.48 -0.02 -16.10
C ASP A 74 -8.71 -1.34 -16.25
N SER A 75 -7.87 -1.44 -17.27
CA SER A 75 -7.01 -2.60 -17.49
C SER A 75 -5.92 -2.72 -16.42
N LEU A 76 -5.35 -1.59 -16.03
CA LEU A 76 -4.32 -1.52 -14.98
C LEU A 76 -4.89 -1.75 -13.59
N ASP A 77 -6.12 -1.32 -13.32
CA ASP A 77 -6.85 -1.62 -12.07
C ASP A 77 -6.92 -3.14 -11.85
N ILE A 78 -7.38 -3.88 -12.86
CA ILE A 78 -7.46 -5.35 -12.81
C ILE A 78 -6.06 -5.97 -12.62
N TYR A 79 -5.05 -5.48 -13.32
CA TYR A 79 -3.69 -6.02 -13.26
C TYR A 79 -3.03 -5.77 -11.91
N LEU A 80 -3.16 -4.55 -11.37
CA LEU A 80 -2.55 -4.14 -10.10
C LEU A 80 -3.39 -4.52 -8.88
N ASN A 81 -4.66 -4.91 -9.09
CA ASN A 81 -5.67 -5.06 -8.06
C ASN A 81 -5.71 -3.80 -7.16
N SER A 82 -5.92 -2.63 -7.80
CA SER A 82 -5.76 -1.31 -7.17
C SER A 82 -6.57 -0.28 -7.92
N THR A 83 -7.26 0.60 -7.21
CA THR A 83 -7.99 1.72 -7.82
C THR A 83 -7.05 2.83 -8.27
N LEU A 84 -7.23 3.33 -9.48
CA LEU A 84 -6.39 4.36 -10.08
C LEU A 84 -7.19 5.65 -10.32
N TRP A 85 -6.65 6.77 -9.85
CA TRP A 85 -7.21 8.10 -10.08
C TRP A 85 -6.20 9.01 -10.77
N ILE A 86 -6.71 9.86 -11.67
CA ILE A 86 -6.00 11.05 -12.17
C ILE A 86 -6.68 12.24 -11.53
N ILE A 87 -5.92 13.00 -10.74
CA ILE A 87 -6.42 14.14 -9.96
C ILE A 87 -5.69 15.41 -10.41
N ASN A 88 -6.40 16.51 -10.60
CA ASN A 88 -5.77 17.79 -10.87
C ASN A 88 -5.19 18.42 -9.57
N PRO A 89 -4.39 19.51 -9.65
CA PRO A 89 -3.78 20.12 -8.45
C PRO A 89 -4.79 20.67 -7.43
N SER A 90 -6.06 20.87 -7.80
CA SER A 90 -7.13 21.31 -6.88
C SER A 90 -7.89 20.16 -6.22
N GLY A 91 -7.53 18.90 -6.49
CA GLY A 91 -8.18 17.73 -5.92
C GLY A 91 -9.37 17.19 -6.72
N LEU A 92 -9.66 17.77 -7.89
CA LEU A 92 -10.71 17.26 -8.78
C LEU A 92 -10.24 15.95 -9.42
N ILE A 93 -11.06 14.89 -9.32
CA ILE A 93 -10.82 13.62 -10.01
C ILE A 93 -11.20 13.79 -11.47
N VAL A 94 -10.20 13.83 -12.34
CA VAL A 94 -10.35 13.95 -13.80
C VAL A 94 -10.77 12.61 -14.40
N LEU A 95 -10.16 11.52 -13.92
CA LEU A 95 -10.47 10.14 -14.30
C LEU A 95 -10.29 9.22 -13.10
N SER A 96 -11.10 8.16 -13.08
CA SER A 96 -11.02 7.09 -12.09
C SER A 96 -11.26 5.75 -12.77
N SER A 97 -10.61 4.68 -12.28
CA SER A 97 -10.86 3.32 -12.76
C SER A 97 -12.18 2.75 -12.22
N ASP A 98 -12.59 3.16 -11.02
CA ASP A 98 -13.78 2.66 -10.33
C ASP A 98 -15.06 3.49 -10.57
N MET A 99 -14.95 4.67 -11.22
CA MET A 99 -16.09 5.54 -11.51
C MET A 99 -16.25 5.76 -13.02
N PRO A 100 -17.49 5.93 -13.50
CA PRO A 100 -17.72 6.34 -14.89
C PRO A 100 -17.22 7.76 -15.12
N ILE A 101 -16.96 8.12 -16.38
CA ILE A 101 -16.66 9.49 -16.77
C ILE A 101 -17.97 10.29 -16.63
N ASP A 102 -18.02 11.22 -15.69
CA ASP A 102 -19.15 12.15 -15.51
C ASP A 102 -18.61 13.60 -15.46
N VAL A 103 -18.73 14.29 -16.57
CA VAL A 103 -18.28 15.67 -16.70
C VAL A 103 -19.24 16.66 -16.03
N ASP A 104 -20.51 16.27 -15.90
CA ASP A 104 -21.56 17.13 -15.36
C ASP A 104 -21.56 17.15 -13.82
N ASN A 105 -21.08 16.05 -13.18
CA ASN A 105 -21.00 15.92 -11.73
C ASN A 105 -19.58 15.57 -11.29
N PRO A 106 -18.65 16.53 -11.32
CA PRO A 106 -17.26 16.28 -11.00
C PRO A 106 -17.08 15.96 -9.50
N VAL A 107 -16.31 14.91 -9.20
CA VAL A 107 -15.98 14.52 -7.83
C VAL A 107 -14.66 15.18 -7.42
N THR A 108 -14.65 15.78 -6.23
CA THR A 108 -13.46 16.42 -5.68
C THR A 108 -13.08 15.78 -4.34
N VAL A 109 -11.79 15.51 -4.16
CA VAL A 109 -11.23 15.03 -2.90
C VAL A 109 -11.10 16.20 -1.94
N GLU A 110 -11.99 16.26 -0.95
CA GLU A 110 -12.03 17.35 0.03
C GLU A 110 -10.73 17.39 0.86
N GLY A 111 -10.12 18.56 0.95
CA GLY A 111 -8.89 18.74 1.72
C GLY A 111 -7.63 18.23 1.02
N PHE A 112 -7.70 17.81 -0.24
CA PHE A 112 -6.51 17.45 -1.02
C PHE A 112 -5.53 18.63 -1.07
N SER A 113 -4.28 18.38 -0.72
CA SER A 113 -3.21 19.36 -0.75
C SER A 113 -2.00 18.77 -1.49
N SER A 114 -1.60 19.44 -2.55
CA SER A 114 -0.37 19.08 -3.27
C SER A 114 0.88 19.24 -2.41
N ALA A 115 0.87 20.18 -1.46
CA ALA A 115 1.99 20.42 -0.55
C ALA A 115 2.21 19.25 0.42
N ASP A 116 1.14 18.63 0.92
CA ASP A 116 1.21 17.49 1.84
C ASP A 116 1.80 16.24 1.19
N ASN A 117 1.78 16.18 -0.14
CA ASN A 117 2.27 15.05 -0.92
C ASN A 117 3.71 15.28 -1.46
N ALA A 118 4.31 16.44 -1.19
CA ALA A 118 5.67 16.75 -1.63
C ALA A 118 6.75 16.03 -0.80
N GLU A 119 6.47 15.70 0.46
CA GLU A 119 7.43 15.05 1.35
C GLU A 119 7.40 13.52 1.26
N HIS A 120 6.24 12.94 0.96
CA HIS A 120 6.05 11.49 0.94
C HIS A 120 5.29 11.04 -0.30
N TYR A 121 5.88 10.12 -1.06
CA TYR A 121 5.27 9.55 -2.27
C TYR A 121 4.14 8.56 -1.97
N TYR A 122 3.94 8.17 -0.70
CA TYR A 122 2.82 7.33 -0.28
C TYR A 122 2.30 7.70 1.11
N ARG A 123 1.07 7.29 1.38
CA ARG A 123 0.41 7.38 2.69
C ARG A 123 -0.49 6.18 2.92
N ILE A 124 -0.76 5.89 4.20
CA ILE A 124 -1.70 4.87 4.63
C ILE A 124 -2.83 5.55 5.40
N GLY A 125 -4.05 5.24 5.04
CA GLY A 125 -5.24 5.79 5.67
C GLY A 125 -6.41 5.80 4.70
N THR A 126 -7.46 6.57 5.03
CA THR A 126 -8.69 6.67 4.25
C THR A 126 -8.59 7.64 3.05
N PHE A 127 -7.41 8.10 2.71
CA PHE A 127 -7.14 9.08 1.66
C PHE A 127 -8.14 10.25 1.64
N TYR A 128 -7.96 11.18 2.57
CA TYR A 128 -8.85 12.34 2.74
C TYR A 128 -10.33 11.96 2.93
N ASN A 129 -10.60 10.86 3.64
CA ASN A 129 -11.94 10.30 3.88
C ASN A 129 -12.69 9.84 2.61
N SER A 130 -11.96 9.58 1.52
CA SER A 130 -12.55 9.07 0.28
C SER A 130 -12.84 7.57 0.32
N PHE A 131 -12.24 6.83 1.25
CA PHE A 131 -12.45 5.39 1.44
C PHE A 131 -12.96 5.10 2.85
N GLU A 132 -13.80 4.07 2.99
CA GLU A 132 -14.27 3.58 4.29
C GLU A 132 -13.18 2.83 5.06
N GLU A 133 -12.32 2.10 4.33
CA GLU A 133 -11.20 1.33 4.87
C GLU A 133 -9.86 2.01 4.60
N ASN A 134 -8.83 1.57 5.34
CA ASN A 134 -7.48 2.05 5.09
C ASN A 134 -6.94 1.48 3.78
N VAL A 135 -6.39 2.35 2.97
CA VAL A 135 -5.69 2.04 1.72
C VAL A 135 -4.25 2.54 1.79
N LEU A 136 -3.37 1.85 1.08
CA LEU A 136 -2.06 2.38 0.70
C LEU A 136 -2.28 3.23 -0.54
N SER A 137 -2.09 4.53 -0.43
CA SER A 137 -2.22 5.48 -1.54
C SER A 137 -0.85 5.98 -1.95
N VAL A 138 -0.51 5.79 -3.21
CA VAL A 138 0.75 6.22 -3.82
C VAL A 138 0.45 7.34 -4.80
N ILE A 139 1.26 8.42 -4.80
CA ILE A 139 1.00 9.64 -5.55
C ILE A 139 2.22 9.98 -6.39
N ALA A 140 2.04 10.08 -7.72
CA ALA A 140 3.06 10.50 -8.66
C ALA A 140 2.60 11.74 -9.43
N PRO A 141 3.44 12.78 -9.58
CA PRO A 141 3.07 13.98 -10.32
C PRO A 141 3.06 13.71 -11.84
N ILE A 142 2.08 14.30 -12.52
CA ILE A 142 2.04 14.42 -13.98
C ILE A 142 2.67 15.76 -14.32
N THR A 143 3.79 15.77 -15.02
CA THR A 143 4.55 16.98 -15.29
C THR A 143 4.68 17.22 -16.79
N ASN A 144 4.58 18.48 -17.21
CA ASN A 144 4.94 18.93 -18.53
C ASN A 144 5.59 20.32 -18.43
N ASP A 145 6.65 20.56 -19.19
CA ASP A 145 7.38 21.85 -19.22
C ASP A 145 7.69 22.42 -17.83
N PHE A 146 8.15 21.55 -16.90
CA PHE A 146 8.47 21.89 -15.51
C PHE A 146 7.26 22.32 -14.64
N GLN A 147 6.04 22.09 -15.11
CA GLN A 147 4.82 22.36 -14.36
C GLN A 147 4.12 21.05 -13.98
N VAL A 148 3.54 21.02 -12.77
CA VAL A 148 2.69 19.91 -12.36
C VAL A 148 1.27 20.15 -12.86
N LEU A 149 0.82 19.29 -13.76
CA LEU A 149 -0.51 19.34 -14.37
C LEU A 149 -1.56 18.58 -13.55
N GLY A 150 -1.12 17.59 -12.79
CA GLY A 150 -1.98 16.74 -11.98
C GLY A 150 -1.18 15.65 -11.27
N TYR A 151 -1.88 14.65 -10.80
CA TYR A 151 -1.29 13.52 -10.09
C TYR A 151 -1.97 12.22 -10.51
N VAL A 152 -1.18 11.18 -10.70
CA VAL A 152 -1.68 9.80 -10.72
C VAL A 152 -1.65 9.30 -9.29
N VAL A 153 -2.77 8.79 -8.83
CA VAL A 153 -2.90 8.19 -7.49
C VAL A 153 -3.33 6.74 -7.65
N ILE A 154 -2.60 5.83 -7.01
CA ILE A 154 -2.95 4.40 -6.97
C ILE A 154 -3.30 4.05 -5.54
N HIS A 155 -4.48 3.49 -5.35
CA HIS A 155 -5.01 3.06 -4.05
C HIS A 155 -5.09 1.54 -4.00
N LYS A 156 -4.38 0.94 -3.06
CA LYS A 156 -4.43 -0.50 -2.79
C LYS A 156 -4.97 -0.77 -1.40
N ASN A 157 -5.88 -1.74 -1.26
CA ASN A 157 -6.42 -2.08 0.04
C ASN A 157 -5.30 -2.63 0.95
N ILE A 158 -5.24 -2.13 2.19
CA ILE A 158 -4.27 -2.60 3.19
C ILE A 158 -4.50 -4.07 3.54
N SER A 159 -5.74 -4.58 3.47
CA SER A 159 -6.05 -5.98 3.72
C SER A 159 -5.25 -6.92 2.82
N ASP A 160 -5.08 -6.59 1.54
CA ASP A 160 -4.33 -7.41 0.58
C ASP A 160 -2.84 -7.49 0.94
N ILE A 161 -2.28 -6.38 1.42
CA ILE A 161 -0.88 -6.29 1.88
C ILE A 161 -0.69 -7.09 3.17
N VAL A 162 -1.65 -6.99 4.10
CA VAL A 162 -1.65 -7.74 5.36
C VAL A 162 -1.78 -9.25 5.10
N ASP A 163 -2.61 -9.66 4.16
CA ASP A 163 -2.76 -11.07 3.77
C ASP A 163 -1.45 -11.65 3.20
N LEU A 164 -0.75 -10.89 2.36
CA LEU A 164 0.56 -11.30 1.87
C LEU A 164 1.58 -11.41 3.01
N SER A 165 1.63 -10.41 3.89
CA SER A 165 2.50 -10.41 5.07
C SER A 165 2.21 -11.62 5.97
N SER A 166 0.92 -11.94 6.20
CA SER A 166 0.51 -13.05 7.06
C SER A 166 0.95 -14.41 6.51
N LYS A 167 0.93 -14.61 5.19
CA LYS A 167 1.45 -15.83 4.55
C LYS A 167 2.95 -16.01 4.79
N ILE A 168 3.73 -14.93 4.67
CA ILE A 168 5.18 -14.94 4.95
C ILE A 168 5.44 -15.23 6.43
N LEU A 169 4.67 -14.59 7.33
CA LEU A 169 4.78 -14.76 8.76
C LEU A 169 4.46 -16.19 9.20
N ASN A 170 3.44 -16.82 8.64
CA ASN A 170 3.10 -18.20 8.94
C ASN A 170 4.26 -19.14 8.65
N ILE A 171 4.94 -18.98 7.52
CA ILE A 171 6.14 -19.77 7.18
C ILE A 171 7.25 -19.55 8.22
N SER A 172 7.47 -18.29 8.61
CA SER A 172 8.49 -17.93 9.61
C SER A 172 8.18 -18.54 10.97
N TYR A 173 6.91 -18.56 11.38
CA TYR A 173 6.49 -19.17 12.65
C TYR A 173 6.65 -20.69 12.65
N TYR A 174 6.35 -21.38 11.55
CA TYR A 174 6.61 -22.82 11.42
C TYR A 174 8.11 -23.13 11.57
N LEU A 175 8.99 -22.33 10.94
CA LEU A 175 10.43 -22.50 11.09
C LEU A 175 10.88 -22.26 12.54
N LEU A 176 10.37 -21.25 13.21
CA LEU A 176 10.68 -20.97 14.61
C LEU A 176 10.24 -22.11 15.54
N ILE A 177 9.05 -22.67 15.31
CA ILE A 177 8.55 -23.81 16.09
C ILE A 177 9.45 -25.05 15.89
N ILE A 178 9.85 -25.35 14.65
CA ILE A 178 10.76 -26.45 14.36
C ILE A 178 12.10 -26.27 15.09
N LEU A 179 12.68 -25.07 15.02
CA LEU A 179 13.93 -24.75 15.71
C LEU A 179 13.78 -24.90 17.22
N PHE A 180 12.65 -24.47 17.78
CA PHE A 180 12.37 -24.61 19.22
C PHE A 180 12.25 -26.08 19.66
N VAL A 181 11.63 -26.94 18.84
CA VAL A 181 11.49 -28.37 19.14
C VAL A 181 12.82 -29.12 19.03
N LEU A 182 13.73 -28.67 18.14
CA LEU A 182 15.03 -29.30 17.94
C LEU A 182 16.10 -28.83 18.94
N SER A 183 15.87 -27.75 19.66
CA SER A 183 16.77 -27.17 20.67
C SER A 183 16.59 -27.81 22.03
#